data_3bc70b3b6ddfb7a293a996f4c0dd5b2f
#
_entry.id   3bc70b3b6ddfb7a293a996f4c0dd5b2f
#
_cell.length_a   1.000
_cell.length_b   1.000
_cell.length_c   1.000
_cell.angle_alpha   90.00
_cell.angle_beta   90.00
_cell.angle_gamma   90.00
#
_symmetry.space_group_name_H-M   'P 1'
#
loop_
_entity.id
_entity.type
_entity.pdbx_description
1 polymer ?
#
loop_
_entity_poly.entity_id
_entity_poly.type
_entity_poly.pdbx_seq_one_letter_code
_entity_poly.pdbx_strand_id
1 'polypeptide(L)'
;MGEFALQKLGLERGSFDLDVTHASPPEVQYSCIADGAAAATGASLGKLNLHWQEVALPDTRTTYLRKSTGQTVELEVTTAFAKRYADVPRPLLKSAGEEVMRLADNEIFEVTPAAAQ
;
A
#
# COMPACT_ATOMS: atom_id res chain seq x y z
N MET A 1 -3.61 2.53 -3.88
CA MET A 1 -3.02 1.16 -3.86
C MET A 1 -4.01 0.12 -3.34
N GLY A 2 -4.58 0.30 -2.16
CA GLY A 2 -5.51 -0.68 -1.58
C GLY A 2 -6.74 -0.94 -2.42
N GLU A 3 -7.34 0.07 -2.99
CA GLU A 3 -8.51 -0.09 -3.86
C GLU A 3 -8.19 -0.92 -5.10
N PHE A 4 -7.04 -0.66 -5.70
CA PHE A 4 -6.54 -1.43 -6.84
C PHE A 4 -6.37 -2.91 -6.47
N ALA A 5 -5.76 -3.18 -5.31
CA ALA A 5 -5.53 -4.54 -4.84
C ALA A 5 -6.84 -5.28 -4.58
N LEU A 6 -7.82 -4.64 -3.93
CA LEU A 6 -9.14 -5.25 -3.70
C LEU A 6 -9.80 -5.64 -5.02
N GLN A 7 -9.74 -4.76 -6.01
CA GLN A 7 -10.32 -5.03 -7.33
C GLN A 7 -9.64 -6.23 -7.99
N LYS A 8 -8.32 -6.28 -7.96
CA LYS A 8 -7.56 -7.39 -8.56
C LYS A 8 -7.81 -8.71 -7.86
N LEU A 9 -8.02 -8.70 -6.55
CA LEU A 9 -8.29 -9.90 -5.77
C LEU A 9 -9.77 -10.29 -5.72
N GLY A 10 -10.64 -9.45 -6.25
CA GLY A 10 -12.08 -9.71 -6.21
C GLY A 10 -12.66 -9.65 -4.80
N LEU A 11 -12.13 -8.79 -3.95
CA LEU A 11 -12.55 -8.63 -2.57
C LEU A 11 -13.22 -7.29 -2.34
N GLU A 12 -14.11 -7.23 -1.37
CA GLU A 12 -14.74 -6.00 -0.90
C GLU A 12 -13.98 -5.44 0.30
N ARG A 13 -14.12 -4.13 0.51
CA ARG A 13 -13.58 -3.46 1.67
C ARG A 13 -14.13 -4.10 2.94
N GLY A 14 -13.26 -4.39 3.89
CA GLY A 14 -13.63 -5.02 5.16
C GLY A 14 -13.59 -6.54 5.17
N SER A 15 -13.25 -7.16 4.03
CA SER A 15 -13.18 -8.63 3.93
C SER A 15 -12.17 -9.22 4.90
N PHE A 16 -12.56 -10.28 5.62
CA PHE A 16 -11.66 -11.07 6.45
C PHE A 16 -10.82 -12.06 5.63
N ASP A 17 -11.11 -12.21 4.33
CA ASP A 17 -10.32 -13.06 3.44
C ASP A 17 -9.06 -12.35 2.94
N LEU A 18 -8.89 -11.08 3.29
CA LEU A 18 -7.73 -10.28 2.94
C LEU A 18 -6.70 -10.29 4.06
N ASP A 19 -5.42 -10.41 3.69
CA ASP A 19 -4.29 -10.18 4.58
C ASP A 19 -3.34 -9.18 3.93
N VAL A 20 -2.93 -8.15 4.66
CA VAL A 20 -2.05 -7.09 4.15
C VAL A 20 -0.77 -7.04 4.96
N THR A 21 0.35 -7.06 4.26
CA THR A 21 1.68 -6.85 4.87
C THR A 21 2.37 -5.69 4.19
N HIS A 22 2.69 -4.66 4.96
CA HIS A 22 3.50 -3.55 4.47
C HIS A 22 4.93 -3.71 4.98
N ALA A 23 5.89 -3.70 4.07
CA ALA A 23 7.31 -3.80 4.38
C ALA A 23 7.99 -2.47 4.06
N SER A 24 8.68 -1.90 5.04
CA SER A 24 9.36 -0.61 4.89
C SER A 24 10.47 -0.43 5.92
N PRO A 25 11.35 0.57 5.74
CA PRO A 25 12.19 1.03 6.83
C PRO A 25 11.35 1.54 8.01
N PRO A 26 11.88 1.54 9.23
CA PRO A 26 11.16 1.98 10.43
C PRO A 26 11.12 3.53 10.53
N GLU A 27 10.69 4.17 9.47
CA GLU A 27 10.54 5.62 9.36
C GLU A 27 9.11 5.94 8.96
N VAL A 28 8.49 6.87 9.66
CA VAL A 28 7.05 7.18 9.50
C VAL A 28 6.66 7.50 8.06
N GLN A 29 7.52 8.21 7.32
CA GLN A 29 7.22 8.56 5.93
C GLN A 29 7.03 7.33 5.02
N TYR A 30 7.55 6.18 5.42
CA TYR A 30 7.39 4.92 4.68
C TYR A 30 6.40 3.98 5.36
N SER A 31 6.46 3.87 6.69
CA SER A 31 5.58 2.96 7.43
C SER A 31 4.11 3.42 7.43
N CYS A 32 3.85 4.73 7.31
CA CYS A 32 2.48 5.24 7.28
C CYS A 32 1.69 4.81 6.04
N ILE A 33 2.33 4.24 5.03
CA ILE A 33 1.65 3.62 3.89
C ILE A 33 0.73 2.49 4.39
N ALA A 34 1.11 1.83 5.49
CA ALA A 34 0.26 0.81 6.11
C ALA A 34 -1.09 1.38 6.57
N ASP A 35 -1.11 2.61 7.07
CA ASP A 35 -2.36 3.29 7.48
C ASP A 35 -3.26 3.54 6.28
N GLY A 36 -2.68 3.92 5.14
CA GLY A 36 -3.41 4.08 3.90
C GLY A 36 -4.01 2.76 3.41
N ALA A 37 -3.26 1.67 3.52
CA ALA A 37 -3.76 0.35 3.21
C ALA A 37 -4.92 -0.05 4.12
N ALA A 38 -4.80 0.23 5.41
CA ALA A 38 -5.88 -0.02 6.38
C ALA A 38 -7.14 0.77 6.01
N ALA A 39 -7.00 2.05 5.71
CA ALA A 39 -8.14 2.91 5.35
C ALA A 39 -8.83 2.43 4.07
N ALA A 40 -8.07 2.08 3.05
CA ALA A 40 -8.64 1.67 1.75
C ALA A 40 -9.27 0.28 1.79
N THR A 41 -8.68 -0.66 2.53
CA THR A 41 -9.09 -2.07 2.50
C THR A 41 -9.92 -2.50 3.69
N GLY A 42 -9.90 -1.76 4.78
CA GLY A 42 -10.51 -2.16 6.04
C GLY A 42 -9.67 -3.15 6.85
N ALA A 43 -8.47 -3.50 6.40
CA ALA A 43 -7.54 -4.30 7.19
C ALA A 43 -7.12 -3.53 8.44
N SER A 44 -6.88 -4.23 9.53
CA SER A 44 -6.51 -3.59 10.79
C SER A 44 -5.78 -4.56 11.72
N LEU A 45 -5.09 -4.00 12.70
CA LEU A 45 -4.47 -4.80 13.75
C LEU A 45 -5.50 -5.62 14.51
N GLY A 46 -6.67 -5.02 14.80
CA GLY A 46 -7.74 -5.72 15.53
C GLY A 46 -8.30 -6.92 14.82
N LYS A 47 -8.30 -6.89 13.49
CA LYS A 47 -8.71 -8.05 12.66
C LYS A 47 -7.58 -9.04 12.46
N LEU A 48 -6.38 -8.74 12.90
CA LEU A 48 -5.18 -9.56 12.73
C LEU A 48 -4.83 -9.80 11.26
N ASN A 49 -5.23 -8.88 10.38
CA ASN A 49 -4.98 -8.97 8.94
C ASN A 49 -4.19 -7.78 8.38
N LEU A 50 -3.56 -7.00 9.26
CA LEU A 50 -2.63 -5.93 8.88
C LEU A 50 -1.32 -6.15 9.61
N HIS A 51 -0.24 -6.26 8.84
CA HIS A 51 1.10 -6.53 9.36
C HIS A 51 2.11 -5.53 8.81
N TRP A 52 3.13 -5.26 9.61
CA TRP A 52 4.28 -4.48 9.18
C TRP A 52 5.56 -5.24 9.46
N GLN A 53 6.52 -5.15 8.55
CA GLN A 53 7.84 -5.72 8.75
C GLN A 53 8.92 -4.74 8.29
N GLU A 54 10.06 -4.79 8.98
CA GLU A 54 11.18 -3.93 8.64
C GLU A 54 11.98 -4.51 7.48
N VAL A 55 12.23 -3.66 6.47
CA VAL A 55 13.11 -3.98 5.34
C VAL A 55 13.94 -2.74 4.99
N ALA A 56 14.98 -2.92 4.18
CA ALA A 56 15.73 -1.80 3.64
C ALA A 56 14.87 -1.04 2.62
N LEU A 57 15.18 0.25 2.42
CA LEU A 57 14.40 1.13 1.55
C LEU A 57 14.13 0.55 0.15
N PRO A 58 15.10 -0.06 -0.55
CA PRO A 58 14.84 -0.64 -1.87
C PRO A 58 13.81 -1.77 -1.89
N ASP A 59 13.56 -2.39 -0.73
CA ASP A 59 12.64 -3.52 -0.61
C ASP A 59 11.25 -3.10 -0.12
N THR A 60 10.98 -1.80 -0.04
CA THR A 60 9.70 -1.26 0.42
C THR A 60 8.58 -1.68 -0.52
N ARG A 61 7.55 -2.34 0.02
CA ARG A 61 6.43 -2.83 -0.76
C ARG A 61 5.23 -3.15 0.13
N THR A 62 4.05 -3.20 -0.46
CA THR A 62 2.83 -3.65 0.22
C THR A 62 2.30 -4.87 -0.50
N THR A 63 2.08 -5.95 0.23
CA THR A 63 1.57 -7.22 -0.28
C THR A 63 0.15 -7.44 0.21
N TYR A 64 -0.76 -7.70 -0.72
CA TYR A 64 -2.17 -7.99 -0.46
C TYR A 64 -2.42 -9.45 -0.84
N LEU A 65 -2.91 -10.23 0.11
CA LEU A 65 -3.16 -11.66 -0.07
C LEU A 65 -4.64 -11.96 0.08
N ARG A 66 -5.20 -12.71 -0.86
CA ARG A 66 -6.49 -13.35 -0.68
C ARG A 66 -6.27 -14.74 -0.09
N LYS A 67 -6.59 -14.90 1.19
CA LYS A 67 -6.24 -16.11 1.96
C LYS A 67 -6.85 -17.38 1.40
N SER A 68 -8.08 -17.32 0.94
CA SER A 68 -8.79 -18.51 0.44
C SER A 68 -8.19 -19.09 -0.84
N THR A 69 -7.55 -18.26 -1.66
CA THR A 69 -7.02 -18.67 -2.97
C THR A 69 -5.49 -18.69 -3.02
N GLY A 70 -4.84 -17.99 -2.08
CA GLY A 70 -3.39 -17.77 -2.14
C GLY A 70 -2.96 -16.72 -3.16
N GLN A 71 -3.90 -16.08 -3.86
CA GLN A 71 -3.60 -15.04 -4.84
C GLN A 71 -3.03 -13.81 -4.13
N THR A 72 -1.95 -13.24 -4.68
CA THR A 72 -1.32 -12.04 -4.13
C THR A 72 -1.23 -10.92 -5.16
N VAL A 73 -1.27 -9.69 -4.66
CA VAL A 73 -0.94 -8.48 -5.41
C VAL A 73 0.11 -7.74 -4.61
N GLU A 74 1.26 -7.48 -5.20
CA GLU A 74 2.37 -6.79 -4.56
C GLU A 74 2.60 -5.47 -5.28
N LEU A 75 2.57 -4.37 -4.53
CA LEU A 75 2.65 -3.02 -5.08
C LEU A 75 3.81 -2.24 -4.46
N GLU A 76 4.53 -1.51 -5.32
CA GLU A 76 5.60 -0.60 -4.91
C GLU A 76 5.28 0.81 -5.40
N VAL A 77 5.52 1.80 -4.54
CA VAL A 77 5.43 3.21 -4.92
C VAL A 77 6.50 3.51 -5.96
N THR A 78 6.15 4.22 -7.03
CA THR A 78 7.13 4.57 -8.07
C THR A 78 8.19 5.52 -7.52
N THR A 79 9.40 5.45 -8.07
CA THR A 79 10.48 6.36 -7.69
C THR A 79 10.11 7.82 -7.93
N ALA A 80 9.44 8.10 -9.04
CA ALA A 80 8.99 9.46 -9.37
C ALA A 80 8.00 9.99 -8.34
N PHE A 81 7.02 9.17 -7.94
CA PHE A 81 6.05 9.55 -6.90
C PHE A 81 6.76 9.81 -5.56
N ALA A 82 7.63 8.90 -5.15
CA ALA A 82 8.36 9.03 -3.90
C ALA A 82 9.18 10.33 -3.85
N LYS A 83 9.86 10.67 -4.94
CA LYS A 83 10.62 11.92 -5.03
C LYS A 83 9.73 13.16 -4.97
N ARG A 84 8.60 13.12 -5.68
CA ARG A 84 7.69 14.25 -5.75
C ARG A 84 7.12 14.65 -4.39
N TYR A 85 6.86 13.68 -3.53
CA TYR A 85 6.23 13.89 -2.23
C TYR A 85 7.16 13.66 -1.03
N ALA A 86 8.47 13.54 -1.24
CA ALA A 86 9.42 13.20 -0.17
C ALA A 86 9.46 14.22 0.96
N ASP A 87 9.39 15.51 0.63
CA ASP A 87 9.61 16.60 1.59
C ASP A 87 8.45 17.61 1.57
N VAL A 88 7.21 17.13 1.57
CA VAL A 88 6.06 18.01 1.58
C VAL A 88 5.97 18.74 2.93
N PRO A 89 6.02 20.09 2.94
CA PRO A 89 5.86 20.85 4.18
C PRO A 89 4.50 20.58 4.82
N ARG A 90 4.49 20.55 6.15
CA ARG A 90 3.27 20.24 6.90
C ARG A 90 2.03 21.06 6.48
N PRO A 91 2.11 22.39 6.25
CA PRO A 91 0.95 23.15 5.79
C PRO A 91 0.40 22.74 4.43
N LEU A 92 1.19 22.02 3.62
CA LEU A 92 0.80 21.59 2.27
C LEU A 92 0.36 20.13 2.19
N LEU A 93 0.36 19.41 3.32
CA LEU A 93 0.02 17.98 3.33
C LEU A 93 -1.40 17.71 2.82
N LYS A 94 -2.37 18.54 3.23
CA LYS A 94 -3.76 18.37 2.79
C LYS A 94 -3.90 18.53 1.28
N SER A 95 -3.31 19.59 0.72
CA SER A 95 -3.37 19.84 -0.73
C SER A 95 -2.60 18.77 -1.52
N ALA A 96 -1.47 18.28 -0.99
CA ALA A 96 -0.74 17.19 -1.60
C ALA A 96 -1.58 15.90 -1.62
N GLY A 97 -2.28 15.59 -0.53
CA GLY A 97 -3.18 14.43 -0.47
C GLY A 97 -4.32 14.53 -1.48
N GLU A 98 -4.91 15.71 -1.63
CA GLU A 98 -5.96 15.96 -2.63
C GLU A 98 -5.43 15.77 -4.05
N GLU A 99 -4.20 16.22 -4.31
CA GLU A 99 -3.54 16.03 -5.60
C GLU A 99 -3.31 14.55 -5.90
N VAL A 100 -2.83 13.79 -4.92
CA VAL A 100 -2.61 12.34 -5.07
C VAL A 100 -3.88 11.62 -5.46
N MET A 101 -5.02 12.00 -4.91
CA MET A 101 -6.31 11.39 -5.25
C MET A 101 -6.73 11.58 -6.71
N ARG A 102 -6.11 12.53 -7.41
CA ARG A 102 -6.37 12.80 -8.82
C ARG A 102 -5.37 12.17 -9.77
N LEU A 103 -4.30 11.57 -9.24
CA LEU A 103 -3.29 10.91 -10.06
C LEU A 103 -3.79 9.56 -10.56
N ALA A 104 -3.32 9.17 -11.75
CA ALA A 104 -3.55 7.82 -12.25
C ALA A 104 -2.74 6.80 -11.44
N ASP A 105 -3.23 5.57 -11.36
CA ASP A 105 -2.58 4.52 -10.58
C ASP A 105 -1.10 4.34 -10.95
N ASN A 106 -0.77 4.33 -12.24
CA ASN A 106 0.60 4.13 -12.70
C ASN A 106 1.54 5.30 -12.40
N GLU A 107 1.01 6.44 -11.97
CA GLU A 107 1.81 7.57 -11.48
C GLU A 107 2.19 7.41 -10.00
N ILE A 108 1.48 6.55 -9.27
CA ILE A 108 1.65 6.36 -7.84
C ILE A 108 2.45 5.09 -7.55
N PHE A 109 2.07 3.98 -8.17
CA PHE A 109 2.65 2.68 -7.89
C PHE A 109 2.77 1.83 -9.14
N GLU A 110 3.54 0.76 -9.02
CA GLU A 110 3.66 -0.27 -10.03
C GLU A 110 3.43 -1.63 -9.40
N VAL A 111 2.92 -2.57 -10.21
CA VAL A 111 2.68 -3.93 -9.77
C VAL A 111 3.99 -4.69 -9.88
N THR A 112 4.45 -5.29 -8.78
CA THR A 112 5.63 -6.12 -8.79
C THR A 112 5.32 -7.40 -9.56
N PRO A 113 6.19 -7.84 -10.48
CA PRO A 113 5.96 -9.09 -11.21
C PRO A 113 5.78 -10.25 -10.26
N ALA A 114 4.73 -11.05 -10.50
CA ALA A 114 4.40 -12.20 -9.67
C ALA A 114 5.25 -13.42 -10.02
N ALA A 115 6.55 -13.22 -10.20
CA ALA A 115 7.47 -14.24 -10.66
C ALA A 115 7.59 -15.44 -9.70
N ALA A 116 7.20 -15.25 -8.45
CA ALA A 116 7.27 -16.28 -7.41
C ALA A 116 5.99 -17.12 -7.30
N GLN A 117 5.02 -16.86 -8.13
CA GLN A 117 3.73 -17.54 -8.04
C GLN A 117 3.54 -18.58 -9.13
#